data_fff393141b14afa2d3f9ddebb59c6bc8
#
_entry.id   fff393141b14afa2d3f9ddebb59c6bc8
#
_cell.length_a   1.000
_cell.length_b   1.000
_cell.length_c   1.000
_cell.angle_alpha   90.00
_cell.angle_beta   90.00
_cell.angle_gamma   90.00
#
_symmetry.space_group_name_H-M   'P 1'
#
loop_
_entity.id
_entity.type
_entity.pdbx_description
1 polymer ?
#
loop_
_entity_poly.entity_id
_entity_poly.type
_entity_poly.pdbx_seq_one_letter_code
_entity_poly.pdbx_strand_id
1 'polypeptide(L)'
;MKMGPMTYEHVRLRAVAREDLPRIYEIQLNPEFNELAVAIPRKADAFEAHWEKVLNDASIISRVILVDNFVAGYIACFKMEGLDSVGYGVDKEFWGNGIATGALQLLLQEVDTRPLHARVASTNGPSLRVLQKCGFKVVRTQLSPADDRFPECEEAVLILLH
;
A
#
# COMPACT_ATOMS: atom_id res chain seq x y z
N MET A 1 -14.43 14.81 -20.64
CA MET A 1 -14.40 15.88 -19.62
C MET A 1 -13.29 15.60 -18.63
N LYS A 2 -12.40 16.55 -18.43
CA LYS A 2 -11.34 16.38 -17.45
C LYS A 2 -11.93 16.52 -16.05
N MET A 3 -11.70 15.52 -15.20
CA MET A 3 -11.97 15.68 -13.78
C MET A 3 -10.94 16.63 -13.19
N GLY A 4 -11.38 17.55 -12.36
CA GLY A 4 -10.48 18.41 -11.61
C GLY A 4 -9.61 17.59 -10.66
N PRO A 5 -8.60 18.20 -10.02
CA PRO A 5 -7.78 17.50 -9.04
C PRO A 5 -8.66 16.97 -7.89
N MET A 6 -8.48 15.71 -7.55
CA MET A 6 -9.18 15.12 -6.42
C MET A 6 -8.57 15.64 -5.12
N THR A 7 -9.42 15.90 -4.15
CA THR A 7 -9.00 16.30 -2.81
C THR A 7 -9.12 15.14 -1.86
N TYR A 8 -8.49 15.23 -0.69
CA TYR A 8 -8.55 14.19 0.34
C TYR A 8 -9.97 13.92 0.85
N GLU A 9 -10.88 14.87 0.68
CA GLU A 9 -12.28 14.78 1.11
C GLU A 9 -13.02 13.67 0.36
N HIS A 10 -12.56 13.31 -0.84
CA HIS A 10 -13.17 12.26 -1.64
C HIS A 10 -12.62 10.87 -1.33
N VAL A 11 -11.61 10.76 -0.46
CA VAL A 11 -10.98 9.50 -0.10
C VAL A 11 -11.57 8.98 1.21
N ARG A 12 -11.96 7.72 1.22
CA ARG A 12 -12.46 7.04 2.43
C ARG A 12 -11.82 5.66 2.53
N LEU A 13 -11.78 5.14 3.74
CA LEU A 13 -11.33 3.77 4.01
C LEU A 13 -12.48 2.98 4.60
N ARG A 14 -12.58 1.70 4.24
CA ARG A 14 -13.42 0.73 4.94
C ARG A 14 -12.71 -0.62 4.96
N ALA A 15 -13.14 -1.50 5.84
CA ALA A 15 -12.56 -2.84 5.92
C ALA A 15 -12.68 -3.56 4.57
N VAL A 16 -11.64 -4.31 4.22
CA VAL A 16 -11.67 -5.16 3.03
C VAL A 16 -12.68 -6.28 3.25
N ALA A 17 -13.55 -6.50 2.28
CA ALA A 17 -14.48 -7.62 2.24
C ALA A 17 -14.11 -8.57 1.11
N ARG A 18 -14.61 -9.80 1.16
CA ARG A 18 -14.33 -10.78 0.11
C ARG A 18 -14.75 -10.30 -1.28
N GLU A 19 -15.81 -9.52 -1.34
CA GLU A 19 -16.33 -8.94 -2.58
C GLU A 19 -15.35 -7.97 -3.25
N ASP A 20 -14.40 -7.44 -2.49
CA ASP A 20 -13.39 -6.52 -3.00
C ASP A 20 -12.20 -7.23 -3.67
N LEU A 21 -12.02 -8.51 -3.40
CA LEU A 21 -10.83 -9.23 -3.83
C LEU A 21 -10.64 -9.29 -5.34
N PRO A 22 -11.70 -9.50 -6.16
CA PRO A 22 -11.53 -9.45 -7.62
C PRO A 22 -10.97 -8.11 -8.10
N ARG A 23 -11.40 -7.01 -7.52
CA ARG A 23 -10.92 -5.68 -7.87
C ARG A 23 -9.47 -5.47 -7.43
N ILE A 24 -9.13 -5.89 -6.21
CA ILE A 24 -7.74 -5.81 -5.71
C ILE A 24 -6.82 -6.65 -6.59
N TYR A 25 -7.27 -7.84 -6.99
CA TYR A 25 -6.52 -8.71 -7.89
C TYR A 25 -6.24 -8.00 -9.24
N GLU A 26 -7.26 -7.38 -9.80
CA GLU A 26 -7.14 -6.61 -11.03
C GLU A 26 -6.09 -5.49 -10.91
N ILE A 27 -6.09 -4.76 -9.79
CA ILE A 27 -5.14 -3.69 -9.55
C ILE A 27 -3.69 -4.23 -9.54
N GLN A 28 -3.47 -5.36 -8.88
CA GLN A 28 -2.12 -5.92 -8.76
C GLN A 28 -1.62 -6.57 -10.06
N LEU A 29 -2.48 -6.79 -11.04
CA LEU A 29 -2.06 -7.32 -12.35
C LEU A 29 -1.49 -6.24 -13.27
N ASN A 30 -1.69 -4.96 -12.98
CA ASN A 30 -1.21 -3.89 -13.84
C ASN A 30 0.32 -3.90 -13.92
N PRO A 31 0.92 -4.03 -15.13
CA PRO A 31 2.37 -4.09 -15.27
C PRO A 31 3.11 -2.86 -14.76
N GLU A 32 2.53 -1.67 -14.93
CA GLU A 32 3.15 -0.43 -14.47
C GLU A 32 3.15 -0.34 -12.94
N PHE A 33 2.09 -0.85 -12.31
CA PHE A 33 2.01 -0.97 -10.86
C PHE A 33 3.16 -1.86 -10.35
N ASN A 34 3.34 -3.03 -10.96
CA ASN A 34 4.37 -3.98 -10.54
C ASN A 34 5.78 -3.49 -10.86
N GLU A 35 5.97 -2.81 -11.97
CA GLU A 35 7.26 -2.22 -12.33
C GLU A 35 7.71 -1.21 -11.28
N LEU A 36 6.82 -0.31 -10.88
CA LEU A 36 7.13 0.71 -9.89
C LEU A 36 7.38 0.11 -8.50
N ALA A 37 6.59 -0.87 -8.11
CA ALA A 37 6.74 -1.58 -6.83
C ALA A 37 7.90 -2.58 -6.83
N VAL A 38 8.48 -2.87 -7.99
CA VAL A 38 9.48 -3.94 -8.18
C VAL A 38 8.95 -5.25 -7.61
N ALA A 39 7.76 -5.64 -8.07
CA ALA A 39 7.04 -6.81 -7.55
C ALA A 39 6.60 -7.74 -8.66
N ILE A 40 6.52 -9.02 -8.34
CA ILE A 40 5.94 -10.05 -9.20
C ILE A 40 4.51 -10.27 -8.70
N PRO A 41 3.47 -10.11 -9.56
CA PRO A 41 2.10 -10.29 -9.11
C PRO A 41 1.84 -11.74 -8.70
N ARG A 42 1.02 -11.95 -7.67
CA ARG A 42 0.58 -13.27 -7.27
C ARG A 42 -0.34 -13.84 -8.34
N LYS A 43 -0.23 -15.14 -8.59
CA LYS A 43 -1.22 -15.86 -9.39
C LYS A 43 -2.52 -15.97 -8.59
N ALA A 44 -3.62 -16.26 -9.27
CA ALA A 44 -4.97 -16.24 -8.67
C ALA A 44 -5.09 -17.10 -7.41
N ASP A 45 -4.56 -18.33 -7.43
CA ASP A 45 -4.62 -19.23 -6.27
C ASP A 45 -3.79 -18.71 -5.09
N ALA A 46 -2.59 -18.22 -5.35
CA ALA A 46 -1.72 -17.65 -4.33
C ALA A 46 -2.31 -16.35 -3.76
N PHE A 47 -2.96 -15.55 -4.61
CA PHE A 47 -3.65 -14.34 -4.18
C PHE A 47 -4.79 -14.67 -3.24
N GLU A 48 -5.64 -15.63 -3.58
CA GLU A 48 -6.73 -16.07 -2.71
C GLU A 48 -6.23 -16.58 -1.36
N ALA A 49 -5.20 -17.43 -1.38
CA ALA A 49 -4.61 -17.98 -0.16
C ALA A 49 -4.03 -16.87 0.73
N HIS A 50 -3.38 -15.88 0.14
CA HIS A 50 -2.84 -14.73 0.86
C HIS A 50 -3.95 -13.93 1.56
N TRP A 51 -5.00 -13.58 0.82
CA TRP A 51 -6.09 -12.78 1.38
C TRP A 51 -6.94 -13.55 2.38
N GLU A 52 -7.04 -14.87 2.23
CA GLU A 52 -7.67 -15.70 3.26
C GLU A 52 -6.95 -15.55 4.59
N LYS A 53 -5.62 -15.56 4.59
CA LYS A 53 -4.82 -15.32 5.79
C LYS A 53 -5.01 -13.91 6.33
N VAL A 54 -4.98 -12.91 5.46
CA VAL A 54 -5.11 -11.49 5.85
C VAL A 54 -6.47 -11.26 6.52
N LEU A 55 -7.54 -11.75 5.92
CA LEU A 55 -8.89 -11.53 6.44
C LEU A 55 -9.16 -12.28 7.74
N ASN A 56 -8.44 -13.37 8.01
CA ASN A 56 -8.59 -14.15 9.23
C ASN A 56 -7.59 -13.78 10.34
N ASP A 57 -6.70 -12.83 10.08
CA ASP A 57 -5.69 -12.40 11.05
C ASP A 57 -6.14 -11.09 11.72
N ALA A 58 -6.57 -11.19 12.97
CA ALA A 58 -7.06 -10.03 13.72
C ALA A 58 -5.98 -8.97 13.99
N SER A 59 -4.69 -9.34 13.86
CA SER A 59 -3.59 -8.39 14.05
C SER A 59 -3.34 -7.51 12.82
N ILE A 60 -3.93 -7.84 11.67
CA ILE A 60 -3.79 -7.08 10.44
C ILE A 60 -4.97 -6.15 10.26
N ILE A 61 -4.69 -4.88 10.04
CA ILE A 61 -5.69 -3.90 9.67
C ILE A 61 -5.59 -3.72 8.17
N SER A 62 -6.60 -4.15 7.43
CA SER A 62 -6.65 -4.00 5.97
C SER A 62 -7.86 -3.18 5.58
N ARG A 63 -7.66 -2.24 4.66
CA ARG A 63 -8.68 -1.31 4.20
C ARG A 63 -8.67 -1.22 2.68
N VAL A 64 -9.85 -1.07 2.08
CA VAL A 64 -9.93 -0.59 0.70
C VAL A 64 -9.91 0.93 0.72
N ILE A 65 -9.28 1.49 -0.29
CA ILE A 65 -9.26 2.94 -0.52
C ILE A 65 -10.41 3.24 -1.49
N LEU A 66 -11.37 4.03 -1.03
CA LEU A 66 -12.53 4.41 -1.84
C LEU A 66 -12.38 5.84 -2.31
N VAL A 67 -12.59 6.04 -3.60
CA VAL A 67 -12.71 7.35 -4.22
C VAL A 67 -14.08 7.40 -4.87
N ASP A 68 -14.97 8.24 -4.37
CA ASP A 68 -16.35 8.33 -4.85
C ASP A 68 -17.04 6.95 -4.95
N ASN A 69 -16.85 6.11 -3.93
CA ASN A 69 -17.38 4.75 -3.83
C ASN A 69 -16.73 3.71 -4.76
N PHE A 70 -15.73 4.08 -5.55
CA PHE A 70 -14.93 3.14 -6.32
C PHE A 70 -13.75 2.66 -5.50
N VAL A 71 -13.44 1.36 -5.59
CA VAL A 71 -12.23 0.82 -5.00
C VAL A 71 -11.04 1.22 -5.87
N ALA A 72 -10.29 2.21 -5.37
CA ALA A 72 -9.12 2.75 -6.06
C ALA A 72 -7.82 2.06 -5.62
N GLY A 73 -7.86 1.34 -4.51
CA GLY A 73 -6.67 0.68 -3.99
C GLY A 73 -6.91 0.03 -2.65
N TYR A 74 -5.83 -0.32 -1.99
CA TYR A 74 -5.84 -0.94 -0.68
C TYR A 74 -4.69 -0.42 0.16
N ILE A 75 -4.84 -0.49 1.48
CA ILE A 75 -3.83 -0.06 2.43
C ILE A 75 -3.95 -0.93 3.68
N ALA A 76 -2.83 -1.27 4.28
CA ALA A 76 -2.82 -2.16 5.43
C ALA A 76 -1.72 -1.80 6.42
N CYS A 77 -1.98 -2.17 7.69
CA CYS A 77 -0.98 -2.19 8.75
C CYS A 77 -0.84 -3.64 9.19
N PHE A 78 0.40 -4.13 9.24
CA PHE A 78 0.71 -5.55 9.49
C PHE A 78 2.09 -5.66 10.12
N LYS A 79 2.44 -6.84 10.58
CA LYS A 79 3.80 -7.10 11.07
C LYS A 79 4.66 -7.69 9.96
N MET A 80 5.85 -7.13 9.79
CA MET A 80 6.87 -7.65 8.89
C MET A 80 8.15 -7.83 9.69
N GLU A 81 8.62 -9.07 9.79
CA GLU A 81 9.81 -9.39 10.60
C GLU A 81 9.70 -8.85 12.04
N GLY A 82 8.51 -8.94 12.60
CA GLY A 82 8.23 -8.48 13.96
C GLY A 82 8.02 -6.99 14.13
N LEU A 83 8.08 -6.20 13.05
CA LEU A 83 7.92 -4.75 13.09
C LEU A 83 6.57 -4.33 12.52
N ASP A 84 5.89 -3.43 13.21
CA ASP A 84 4.64 -2.85 12.72
C ASP A 84 4.92 -2.02 11.49
N SER A 85 4.26 -2.36 10.40
CA SER A 85 4.56 -1.85 9.06
C SER A 85 3.30 -1.44 8.32
N VAL A 86 3.46 -0.55 7.35
CA VAL A 86 2.38 -0.15 6.44
C VAL A 86 2.73 -0.50 5.01
N GLY A 87 1.71 -0.85 4.23
CA GLY A 87 1.85 -1.07 2.81
C GLY A 87 0.56 -0.68 2.10
N TYR A 88 0.66 -0.26 0.85
CA TYR A 88 -0.49 0.16 0.08
C TYR A 88 -0.25 0.01 -1.41
N GLY A 89 -1.35 -0.03 -2.16
CA GLY A 89 -1.32 0.01 -3.61
C GLY A 89 -2.51 0.79 -4.13
N VAL A 90 -2.28 1.65 -5.12
CA VAL A 90 -3.32 2.46 -5.76
C VAL A 90 -3.32 2.14 -7.24
N ASP A 91 -4.53 1.94 -7.80
CA ASP A 91 -4.71 1.73 -9.22
C ASP A 91 -4.11 2.91 -9.99
N LYS A 92 -3.39 2.59 -11.06
CA LYS A 92 -2.74 3.57 -11.92
C LYS A 92 -3.66 4.71 -12.35
N GLU A 93 -4.93 4.42 -12.64
CA GLU A 93 -5.91 5.44 -13.05
C GLU A 93 -6.07 6.57 -12.02
N PHE A 94 -5.74 6.31 -10.77
CA PHE A 94 -5.87 7.26 -9.68
C PHE A 94 -4.55 7.91 -9.27
N TRP A 95 -3.45 7.61 -9.97
CA TRP A 95 -2.15 8.19 -9.65
C TRP A 95 -2.13 9.70 -9.93
N GLY A 96 -1.30 10.41 -9.18
CA GLY A 96 -1.11 11.86 -9.37
C GLY A 96 -2.20 12.73 -8.76
N ASN A 97 -3.11 12.17 -7.97
CA ASN A 97 -4.24 12.89 -7.39
C ASN A 97 -4.21 12.97 -5.86
N GLY A 98 -3.11 12.59 -5.24
CA GLY A 98 -2.99 12.62 -3.78
C GLY A 98 -3.76 11.53 -3.04
N ILE A 99 -4.26 10.51 -3.76
CA ILE A 99 -5.09 9.46 -3.17
C ILE A 99 -4.30 8.66 -2.12
N ALA A 100 -3.09 8.22 -2.46
CA ALA A 100 -2.28 7.43 -1.54
C ALA A 100 -1.92 8.23 -0.27
N THR A 101 -1.59 9.51 -0.42
CA THR A 101 -1.29 10.39 0.71
C THR A 101 -2.52 10.53 1.62
N GLY A 102 -3.68 10.79 1.03
CA GLY A 102 -4.93 10.90 1.79
C GLY A 102 -5.29 9.61 2.50
N ALA A 103 -5.13 8.47 1.83
CA ALA A 103 -5.40 7.15 2.41
C ALA A 103 -4.46 6.86 3.59
N LEU A 104 -3.17 7.15 3.44
CA LEU A 104 -2.21 6.94 4.51
C LEU A 104 -2.51 7.84 5.72
N GLN A 105 -2.86 9.10 5.49
CA GLN A 105 -3.26 10.00 6.57
C GLN A 105 -4.48 9.46 7.33
N LEU A 106 -5.47 8.93 6.63
CA LEU A 106 -6.64 8.32 7.25
C LEU A 106 -6.28 7.08 8.06
N LEU A 107 -5.41 6.23 7.51
CA LEU A 107 -4.95 5.04 8.24
C LEU A 107 -4.22 5.43 9.52
N LEU A 108 -3.38 6.46 9.48
CA LEU A 108 -2.64 6.93 10.64
C LEU A 108 -3.55 7.50 11.73
N GLN A 109 -4.75 7.94 11.39
CA GLN A 109 -5.77 8.32 12.37
C GLN A 109 -6.41 7.10 13.03
N GLU A 110 -6.51 5.97 12.33
CA GLU A 110 -7.05 4.73 12.88
C GLU A 110 -6.04 3.95 13.71
N VAL A 111 -4.76 4.07 13.40
CA VAL A 111 -3.68 3.25 13.98
C VAL A 111 -2.79 4.11 14.86
N ASP A 112 -2.82 3.85 16.15
CA ASP A 112 -2.01 4.58 17.14
C ASP A 112 -0.61 3.98 17.33
N THR A 113 -0.40 2.77 16.85
CA THR A 113 0.88 2.05 17.03
C THR A 113 2.03 2.85 16.44
N ARG A 114 3.07 3.02 17.25
CA ARG A 114 4.33 3.66 16.84
C ARG A 114 5.49 2.90 17.49
N PRO A 115 6.65 2.82 16.84
CA PRO A 115 6.91 3.31 15.48
C PRO A 115 6.24 2.46 14.42
N LEU A 116 5.96 3.06 13.25
CA LEU A 116 5.54 2.34 12.06
C LEU A 116 6.67 2.35 11.04
N HIS A 117 6.83 1.24 10.35
CA HIS A 117 7.87 1.05 9.33
C HIS A 117 7.25 0.97 7.94
N ALA A 118 8.04 1.29 6.94
CA ALA A 118 7.69 1.05 5.54
C ALA A 118 8.95 0.70 4.77
N ARG A 119 8.82 -0.23 3.82
CA ARG A 119 9.89 -0.59 2.89
C ARG A 119 9.42 -0.28 1.48
N VAL A 120 10.24 0.38 0.72
CA VAL A 120 9.90 0.84 -0.63
C VAL A 120 11.13 0.69 -1.51
N ALA A 121 10.95 0.17 -2.72
CA ALA A 121 12.04 0.17 -3.71
C ALA A 121 12.59 1.59 -3.85
N SER A 122 13.90 1.76 -3.81
CA SER A 122 14.53 3.09 -3.86
C SER A 122 14.17 3.86 -5.12
N THR A 123 13.78 3.15 -6.18
CA THR A 123 13.36 3.75 -7.45
C THR A 123 11.88 4.17 -7.45
N ASN A 124 11.12 3.81 -6.42
CA ASN A 124 9.69 4.17 -6.34
C ASN A 124 9.54 5.57 -5.74
N GLY A 125 9.86 6.58 -6.52
CA GLY A 125 9.78 7.98 -6.10
C GLY A 125 8.41 8.42 -5.61
N PRO A 126 7.32 8.09 -6.30
CA PRO A 126 5.97 8.45 -5.85
C PRO A 126 5.66 7.94 -4.44
N SER A 127 5.98 6.68 -4.14
CA SER A 127 5.73 6.10 -2.82
C SER A 127 6.60 6.75 -1.74
N LEU A 128 7.87 7.03 -2.05
CA LEU A 128 8.74 7.76 -1.13
C LEU A 128 8.16 9.12 -0.77
N ARG A 129 7.65 9.85 -1.76
CA ARG A 129 7.04 11.17 -1.52
C ARG A 129 5.78 11.07 -0.64
N VAL A 130 4.95 10.08 -0.88
CA VAL A 130 3.74 9.84 -0.06
C VAL A 130 4.12 9.62 1.39
N LEU A 131 5.05 8.72 1.65
CA LEU A 131 5.50 8.39 3.00
C LEU A 131 6.11 9.61 3.68
N GLN A 132 6.98 10.33 2.98
CA GLN A 132 7.63 11.52 3.55
C GLN A 132 6.63 12.64 3.87
N LYS A 133 5.62 12.83 3.03
CA LYS A 133 4.54 13.79 3.30
C LYS A 133 3.75 13.43 4.55
N CYS A 134 3.67 12.16 4.88
CA CYS A 134 2.96 11.68 6.07
C CYS A 134 3.87 11.58 7.30
N GLY A 135 5.11 12.08 7.21
CA GLY A 135 6.01 12.17 8.35
C GLY A 135 7.00 11.03 8.49
N PHE A 136 6.99 10.06 7.59
CA PHE A 136 7.98 8.99 7.59
C PHE A 136 9.34 9.55 7.14
N LYS A 137 10.40 9.03 7.75
CA LYS A 137 11.78 9.43 7.42
C LYS A 137 12.58 8.21 6.99
N VAL A 138 13.37 8.38 5.94
CA VAL A 138 14.31 7.34 5.48
C VAL A 138 15.40 7.21 6.52
N VAL A 139 15.57 6.00 7.05
CA VAL A 139 16.61 5.72 8.06
C VAL A 139 17.77 4.93 7.49
N ARG A 140 17.54 4.19 6.39
CA ARG A 140 18.62 3.49 5.67
C ARG A 140 18.13 3.00 4.33
N THR A 141 19.07 2.61 3.49
CA THR A 141 18.80 1.79 2.31
C THR A 141 19.49 0.44 2.50
N GLN A 142 18.93 -0.59 1.89
CA GLN A 142 19.46 -1.95 2.00
C GLN A 142 19.18 -2.72 0.72
N LEU A 143 20.01 -3.72 0.44
CA LEU A 143 19.77 -4.64 -0.65
C LEU A 143 18.80 -5.72 -0.14
N SER A 144 17.64 -5.83 -0.78
CA SER A 144 16.69 -6.88 -0.47
C SER A 144 16.91 -8.03 -1.45
N PRO A 145 17.18 -9.26 -0.95
CA PRO A 145 17.42 -10.40 -1.83
C PRO A 145 16.14 -10.80 -2.57
N ALA A 146 16.32 -11.43 -3.74
CA ALA A 146 15.20 -11.92 -4.52
C ALA A 146 14.43 -13.01 -3.77
N ASP A 147 13.12 -13.01 -3.90
CA ASP A 147 12.24 -14.08 -3.45
C ASP A 147 11.15 -14.34 -4.50
N ASP A 148 10.09 -15.08 -4.16
CA ASP A 148 9.02 -15.43 -5.10
C ASP A 148 8.20 -14.21 -5.56
N ARG A 149 8.19 -13.14 -4.77
CA ARG A 149 7.38 -11.96 -5.01
C ARG A 149 8.20 -10.76 -5.47
N PHE A 150 9.46 -10.68 -5.08
CA PHE A 150 10.25 -9.48 -5.30
C PHE A 150 11.59 -9.84 -5.91
N PRO A 151 11.94 -9.29 -7.08
CA PRO A 151 13.30 -9.35 -7.58
C PRO A 151 14.26 -8.69 -6.59
N GLU A 152 15.53 -9.06 -6.65
CA GLU A 152 16.54 -8.36 -5.87
C GLU A 152 16.51 -6.87 -6.21
N CYS A 153 16.44 -6.02 -5.19
CA CYS A 153 16.46 -4.57 -5.40
C CYS A 153 16.97 -3.84 -4.17
N GLU A 154 17.43 -2.63 -4.40
CA GLU A 154 17.71 -1.71 -3.30
C GLU A 154 16.39 -1.14 -2.81
N GLU A 155 16.19 -1.17 -1.51
CA GLU A 155 15.00 -0.59 -0.90
C GLU A 155 15.36 0.42 0.18
N ALA A 156 14.51 1.44 0.31
CA ALA A 156 14.57 2.38 1.41
C ALA A 156 13.71 1.86 2.55
N VAL A 157 14.22 2.00 3.77
CA VAL A 157 13.48 1.71 4.99
C VAL A 157 13.13 3.04 5.64
N LEU A 158 11.84 3.25 5.90
CA LEU A 158 11.33 4.48 6.49
C LEU A 158 10.66 4.18 7.82
N ILE A 159 10.70 5.14 8.73
CA ILE A 159 10.10 5.01 10.06
C ILE A 159 9.30 6.27 10.38
N LEU A 160 8.12 6.05 10.97
CA LEU A 160 7.30 7.08 11.58
C LEU A 160 7.32 6.88 13.09
N LEU A 161 7.85 7.85 13.83
CA LEU A 161 8.01 7.77 15.28
C LEU A 161 6.83 8.35 16.06
N HIS A 162 6.13 9.32 15.48
CA HIS A 162 5.09 10.06 16.19
C HIS A 162 3.74 10.03 15.50
#